data_1c5496df64e81d7634478b41a81641da
#
_entry.id   1c5496df64e81d7634478b41a81641da
#
_cell.length_a   1.000
_cell.length_b   1.000
_cell.length_c   1.000
_cell.angle_alpha   90.00
_cell.angle_beta   90.00
_cell.angle_gamma   90.00
#
_symmetry.space_group_name_H-M   'P 1'
#
loop_
_entity.id
_entity.type
_entity.pdbx_description
1 polymer ?
#
loop_
_entity_poly.entity_id
_entity_poly.type
_entity_poly.pdbx_seq_one_letter_code
_entity_poly.pdbx_strand_id
1 'polypeptide(L)'
;RFVTRQGGSCYNSFCRVAGSRPERRISYFPLRSDVMALAVSRDPSAAYRLQERHPTPPPRPASAAPLWALVPASKLRDAGALPTGTRLFAKALSETEWLLFAAAPSGDHLELRLEVNCRSAEQARVLLNQLRGLTEALREMIAREKLQPNPRDLSGVLTAGVFEQRDRRVYASWPLGRPFLESLAAGAP
;
A
#
# COMPACT_ATOMS: atom_id res chain seq x y z
N ARG A 1 3.25 -8.95 -23.41
CA ARG A 1 2.36 -7.89 -23.98
C ARG A 1 2.32 -6.62 -23.11
N PHE A 2 2.13 -6.71 -21.77
CA PHE A 2 2.12 -5.51 -20.90
C PHE A 2 3.46 -4.75 -20.96
N VAL A 3 4.57 -5.44 -20.71
CA VAL A 3 5.92 -4.87 -20.69
C VAL A 3 6.25 -4.16 -22.02
N THR A 4 5.93 -4.80 -23.14
CA THR A 4 6.18 -4.23 -24.47
C THR A 4 5.34 -2.98 -24.73
N ARG A 5 4.07 -2.95 -24.29
CA ARG A 5 3.20 -1.76 -24.39
C ARG A 5 3.72 -0.57 -23.57
N GLN A 6 4.43 -0.84 -22.48
CA GLN A 6 5.05 0.18 -21.61
C GLN A 6 6.49 0.53 -22.03
N GLY A 7 6.90 0.17 -23.26
CA GLY A 7 8.25 0.44 -23.76
C GLY A 7 9.35 -0.35 -23.03
N GLY A 8 8.97 -1.43 -22.34
CA GLY A 8 9.90 -2.28 -21.64
C GLY A 8 10.48 -3.42 -22.48
N SER A 9 11.44 -4.13 -21.91
CA SER A 9 12.09 -5.29 -22.53
C SER A 9 12.14 -6.47 -21.56
N CYS A 10 12.10 -7.69 -22.12
CA CYS A 10 12.29 -8.94 -21.36
C CYS A 10 13.43 -9.75 -21.99
N TYR A 11 14.28 -10.32 -21.12
CA TYR A 11 15.33 -11.25 -21.52
C TYR A 11 15.40 -12.37 -20.47
N ASN A 12 15.33 -13.63 -20.89
CA ASN A 12 15.35 -14.81 -20.01
C ASN A 12 14.40 -14.66 -18.80
N SER A 13 13.14 -14.30 -19.06
CA SER A 13 12.11 -14.07 -18.04
C SER A 13 12.34 -12.85 -17.12
N PHE A 14 13.46 -12.18 -17.24
CA PHE A 14 13.73 -10.93 -16.55
C PHE A 14 13.21 -9.76 -17.37
N CYS A 15 12.25 -9.03 -16.84
CA CYS A 15 11.60 -7.92 -17.52
C CYS A 15 11.91 -6.58 -16.84
N ARG A 16 12.05 -5.54 -17.63
CA ARG A 16 12.30 -4.16 -17.19
C ARG A 16 11.34 -3.19 -17.87
N VAL A 17 10.85 -2.23 -17.10
CA VAL A 17 9.99 -1.14 -17.58
C VAL A 17 10.50 0.17 -16.98
N ALA A 18 10.42 1.27 -17.73
CA ALA A 18 10.68 2.59 -17.18
C ALA A 18 9.62 2.91 -16.12
N GLY A 19 10.06 3.47 -15.00
CA GLY A 19 9.15 4.01 -13.99
C GLY A 19 8.74 5.46 -14.30
N SER A 20 7.92 6.04 -13.44
CA SER A 20 7.47 7.44 -13.56
C SER A 20 8.59 8.48 -13.43
N ARG A 21 9.77 8.06 -12.97
CA ARG A 21 10.99 8.88 -12.85
C ARG A 21 12.20 8.05 -13.23
N PRO A 22 13.30 8.66 -13.73
CA PRO A 22 14.53 7.95 -14.12
C PRO A 22 15.12 7.07 -12.98
N GLU A 23 14.93 7.49 -11.72
CA GLU A 23 15.42 6.75 -10.55
C GLU A 23 14.53 5.58 -10.14
N ARG A 24 13.35 5.47 -10.70
CA ARG A 24 12.34 4.43 -10.38
C ARG A 24 12.19 3.47 -11.54
N ARG A 25 13.20 2.63 -11.76
CA ARG A 25 13.11 1.54 -12.73
C ARG A 25 12.36 0.37 -12.12
N ILE A 26 11.44 -0.19 -12.88
CA ILE A 26 10.63 -1.33 -12.47
C ILE A 26 11.23 -2.58 -13.12
N SER A 27 11.51 -3.58 -12.31
CA SER A 27 11.98 -4.89 -12.79
C SER A 27 11.16 -6.02 -12.21
N TYR A 28 11.00 -7.08 -13.00
CA TYR A 28 10.26 -8.29 -12.64
C TYR A 28 11.11 -9.51 -12.91
N PHE A 29 11.06 -10.49 -12.01
CA PHE A 29 11.72 -11.77 -12.20
C PHE A 29 10.89 -12.88 -11.53
N PRO A 30 10.54 -13.99 -12.24
CA PRO A 30 9.87 -15.11 -11.62
C PRO A 30 10.87 -15.87 -10.73
N LEU A 31 10.57 -15.93 -9.42
CA LEU A 31 11.34 -16.72 -8.46
C LEU A 31 10.93 -18.19 -8.47
N ARG A 32 9.64 -18.43 -8.72
CA ARG A 32 9.00 -19.75 -8.84
C ARG A 32 7.81 -19.62 -9.77
N SER A 33 7.15 -20.74 -10.09
CA SER A 33 5.95 -20.76 -10.94
C SER A 33 4.80 -19.92 -10.40
N ASP A 34 4.73 -19.75 -9.09
CA ASP A 34 3.67 -19.07 -8.33
C ASP A 34 4.16 -17.77 -7.64
N VAL A 35 5.44 -17.41 -7.77
CA VAL A 35 6.03 -16.25 -7.10
C VAL A 35 6.84 -15.41 -8.07
N MET A 36 6.49 -14.14 -8.18
CA MET A 36 7.20 -13.15 -8.97
C MET A 36 7.86 -12.10 -8.06
N ALA A 37 9.16 -11.88 -8.24
CA ALA A 37 9.84 -10.72 -7.67
C ALA A 37 9.50 -9.47 -8.47
N LEU A 38 9.16 -8.40 -7.78
CA LEU A 38 9.00 -7.07 -8.36
C LEU A 38 9.86 -6.10 -7.57
N ALA A 39 10.64 -5.29 -8.27
CA ALA A 39 11.42 -4.24 -7.63
C ALA A 39 11.22 -2.89 -8.34
N VAL A 40 11.13 -1.84 -7.56
CA VAL A 40 11.18 -0.44 -8.01
C VAL A 40 12.43 0.17 -7.41
N SER A 41 13.45 0.42 -8.23
CA SER A 41 14.79 0.79 -7.75
C SER A 41 15.55 1.60 -8.83
N ARG A 42 16.61 2.29 -8.42
CA ARG A 42 17.61 2.83 -9.36
C ARG A 42 18.34 1.72 -10.11
N ASP A 43 18.53 0.59 -9.45
CA ASP A 43 19.15 -0.59 -10.03
C ASP A 43 18.15 -1.34 -10.92
N PRO A 44 18.39 -1.43 -12.23
CA PRO A 44 17.50 -2.12 -13.15
C PRO A 44 17.48 -3.64 -12.94
N SER A 45 18.42 -4.20 -12.15
CA SER A 45 18.54 -5.64 -11.86
C SER A 45 18.01 -6.01 -10.48
N ALA A 46 17.39 -5.08 -9.74
CA ALA A 46 17.01 -5.29 -8.35
C ALA A 46 16.10 -6.51 -8.12
N ALA A 47 15.15 -6.80 -9.03
CA ALA A 47 14.31 -7.99 -8.92
C ALA A 47 15.12 -9.30 -9.10
N TYR A 48 16.09 -9.32 -10.00
CA TYR A 48 16.96 -10.48 -10.23
C TYR A 48 17.83 -10.79 -9.01
N ARG A 49 18.37 -9.77 -8.34
CA ARG A 49 19.19 -9.95 -7.12
C ARG A 49 18.45 -10.59 -5.95
N LEU A 50 17.12 -10.60 -5.97
CA LEU A 50 16.33 -11.31 -4.97
C LEU A 50 16.48 -12.84 -5.10
N GLN A 51 16.87 -13.36 -6.27
CA GLN A 51 17.17 -14.76 -6.48
C GLN A 51 18.47 -15.19 -5.75
N GLU A 52 19.48 -14.31 -5.74
CA GLU A 52 20.80 -14.59 -5.16
C GLU A 52 20.81 -14.55 -3.63
N ARG A 53 19.86 -13.84 -3.04
CA ARG A 53 19.68 -13.83 -1.60
C ARG A 53 18.88 -15.08 -1.22
N HIS A 54 19.53 -16.08 -0.64
CA HIS A 54 18.84 -17.06 0.19
C HIS A 54 18.30 -16.31 1.41
N PRO A 55 17.04 -15.91 1.44
CA PRO A 55 16.53 -15.25 2.62
C PRO A 55 16.45 -16.32 3.70
N THR A 56 17.12 -16.09 4.82
CA THR A 56 16.55 -16.54 6.07
C THR A 56 15.10 -16.03 6.03
N PRO A 57 14.09 -16.93 6.01
CA PRO A 57 12.72 -16.47 5.86
C PRO A 57 12.48 -15.45 6.97
N PRO A 58 12.06 -14.21 6.65
CA PRO A 58 11.67 -13.28 7.69
C PRO A 58 10.59 -13.97 8.52
N PRO A 59 10.55 -13.75 9.86
CA PRO A 59 9.44 -14.21 10.66
C PRO A 59 8.17 -13.69 10.00
N ARG A 60 7.43 -14.58 9.40
CA ARG A 60 6.29 -14.28 8.53
C ARG A 60 5.17 -13.64 9.35
N PRO A 61 4.71 -12.48 9.00
CA PRO A 61 3.29 -12.28 8.92
C PRO A 61 2.83 -12.89 7.59
N ALA A 62 2.50 -14.17 7.58
CA ALA A 62 1.91 -14.80 6.42
C ALA A 62 0.47 -14.33 6.33
N SER A 63 0.20 -13.35 5.48
CA SER A 63 -1.17 -13.04 5.10
C SER A 63 -1.64 -14.11 4.13
N ALA A 64 -2.79 -14.72 4.40
CA ALA A 64 -3.49 -15.59 3.45
C ALA A 64 -4.15 -14.80 2.31
N ALA A 65 -4.07 -13.46 2.33
CA ALA A 65 -4.62 -12.61 1.29
C ALA A 65 -3.87 -12.81 -0.04
N PRO A 66 -4.57 -12.79 -1.19
CA PRO A 66 -3.96 -12.98 -2.50
C PRO A 66 -2.99 -11.85 -2.87
N LEU A 67 -3.18 -10.66 -2.31
CA LEU A 67 -2.27 -9.52 -2.47
C LEU A 67 -1.86 -9.00 -1.09
N TRP A 68 -0.57 -8.88 -0.86
CA TRP A 68 -0.05 -8.29 0.38
C TRP A 68 1.32 -7.65 0.20
N ALA A 69 1.64 -6.71 1.09
CA ALA A 69 2.94 -6.05 1.14
C ALA A 69 3.34 -5.76 2.58
N LEU A 70 4.56 -6.15 2.95
CA LEU A 70 5.17 -5.79 4.24
C LEU A 70 6.12 -4.61 4.02
N VAL A 71 5.89 -3.51 4.74
CA VAL A 71 6.61 -2.26 4.58
C VAL A 71 7.22 -1.84 5.92
N PRO A 72 8.55 -1.69 6.03
CA PRO A 72 9.15 -1.01 7.17
C PRO A 72 8.62 0.43 7.27
N ALA A 73 8.15 0.85 8.44
CA ALA A 73 7.53 2.17 8.60
C ALA A 73 8.47 3.34 8.24
N SER A 74 9.79 3.14 8.42
CA SER A 74 10.81 4.11 8.01
C SER A 74 10.74 4.49 6.52
N LYS A 75 10.19 3.63 5.66
CA LYS A 75 10.02 3.91 4.22
C LYS A 75 8.88 4.89 3.92
N LEU A 76 8.01 5.17 4.89
CA LEU A 76 6.94 6.15 4.76
C LEU A 76 7.39 7.58 5.08
N ARG A 77 8.58 7.78 5.65
CA ARG A 77 9.10 9.12 5.98
C ARG A 77 9.26 10.01 4.74
N ASP A 78 9.63 9.42 3.61
CA ASP A 78 9.81 10.11 2.33
C ASP A 78 8.51 10.17 1.50
N ALA A 79 7.37 10.34 2.16
CA ALA A 79 6.05 10.30 1.55
C ALA A 79 5.72 11.51 0.64
N GLY A 80 6.72 12.32 0.25
CA GLY A 80 6.53 13.49 -0.61
C GLY A 80 5.88 13.22 -1.98
N ALA A 81 5.94 11.96 -2.44
CA ALA A 81 5.30 11.53 -3.69
C ALA A 81 3.83 11.14 -3.54
N LEU A 82 3.29 11.09 -2.31
CA LEU A 82 1.91 10.72 -2.05
C LEU A 82 0.97 11.94 -2.20
N PRO A 83 -0.29 11.74 -2.62
CA PRO A 83 -1.32 12.77 -2.60
C PRO A 83 -1.46 13.41 -1.21
N THR A 84 -1.84 14.69 -1.15
CA THR A 84 -1.87 15.47 0.10
C THR A 84 -2.68 14.80 1.21
N GLY A 85 -3.87 14.27 0.89
CA GLY A 85 -4.72 13.57 1.86
C GLY A 85 -4.06 12.32 2.48
N THR A 86 -3.28 11.58 1.70
CA THR A 86 -2.60 10.36 2.18
C THR A 86 -1.32 10.65 2.96
N ARG A 87 -0.70 11.84 2.78
CA ARG A 87 0.53 12.21 3.49
C ARG A 87 0.37 12.26 5.00
N LEU A 88 -0.78 12.74 5.48
CA LEU A 88 -1.08 12.80 6.91
C LEU A 88 -1.16 11.38 7.53
N PHE A 89 -1.81 10.45 6.84
CA PHE A 89 -1.82 9.05 7.26
C PHE A 89 -0.42 8.42 7.21
N ALA A 90 0.34 8.65 6.14
CA ALA A 90 1.72 8.15 6.03
C ALA A 90 2.62 8.69 7.14
N LYS A 91 2.47 9.97 7.52
CA LYS A 91 3.21 10.57 8.63
C LYS A 91 2.88 9.91 9.96
N ALA A 92 1.60 9.68 10.27
CA ALA A 92 1.18 9.00 11.49
C ALA A 92 1.75 7.57 11.56
N LEU A 93 1.81 6.87 10.44
CA LEU A 93 2.31 5.49 10.34
C LEU A 93 3.85 5.41 10.37
N SER A 94 4.59 6.46 10.02
CA SER A 94 6.05 6.44 9.89
C SER A 94 6.82 6.23 11.21
N GLU A 95 6.17 6.44 12.34
CA GLU A 95 6.76 6.29 13.68
C GLU A 95 6.60 4.87 14.27
N THR A 96 5.94 3.98 13.55
CA THR A 96 5.73 2.59 13.94
C THR A 96 6.91 1.70 13.54
N GLU A 97 6.84 0.39 13.74
CA GLU A 97 7.92 -0.54 13.36
C GLU A 97 7.76 -1.02 11.92
N TRP A 98 6.62 -1.60 11.61
CA TRP A 98 6.29 -2.11 10.29
C TRP A 98 4.79 -2.10 10.04
N LEU A 99 4.44 -2.16 8.76
CA LEU A 99 3.07 -2.20 8.27
C LEU A 99 2.90 -3.40 7.34
N LEU A 100 1.80 -4.13 7.52
CA LEU A 100 1.36 -5.16 6.60
C LEU A 100 0.08 -4.69 5.92
N PHE A 101 0.16 -4.44 4.64
CA PHE A 101 -1.00 -4.23 3.78
C PHE A 101 -1.44 -5.57 3.21
N ALA A 102 -2.73 -5.81 3.17
CA ALA A 102 -3.32 -6.98 2.55
C ALA A 102 -4.61 -6.59 1.83
N ALA A 103 -4.85 -7.15 0.66
CA ALA A 103 -6.09 -6.96 -0.07
C ALA A 103 -6.67 -8.30 -0.47
N ALA A 104 -7.96 -8.48 -0.19
CA ALA A 104 -8.70 -9.71 -0.49
C ALA A 104 -10.13 -9.39 -0.92
N PRO A 105 -10.74 -10.21 -1.77
CA PRO A 105 -12.16 -10.11 -2.07
C PRO A 105 -13.00 -10.26 -0.79
N SER A 106 -14.03 -9.44 -0.65
CA SER A 106 -15.00 -9.45 0.44
C SER A 106 -16.38 -9.12 -0.11
N GLY A 107 -17.18 -10.14 -0.42
CA GLY A 107 -18.48 -9.96 -1.10
C GLY A 107 -18.29 -9.33 -2.48
N ASP A 108 -18.91 -8.18 -2.69
CA ASP A 108 -18.93 -7.43 -3.96
C ASP A 108 -17.82 -6.35 -4.09
N HIS A 109 -16.93 -6.26 -3.10
CA HIS A 109 -15.83 -5.30 -3.06
C HIS A 109 -14.49 -5.96 -2.76
N LEU A 110 -13.40 -5.22 -2.92
CA LEU A 110 -12.08 -5.60 -2.44
C LEU A 110 -11.87 -4.92 -1.08
N GLU A 111 -11.54 -5.67 -0.05
CA GLU A 111 -11.19 -5.12 1.25
C GLU A 111 -9.68 -4.91 1.34
N LEU A 112 -9.26 -3.66 1.54
CA LEU A 112 -7.89 -3.33 1.91
C LEU A 112 -7.77 -3.36 3.42
N ARG A 113 -6.86 -4.18 3.94
CA ARG A 113 -6.53 -4.30 5.36
C ARG A 113 -5.12 -3.79 5.62
N LEU A 114 -4.95 -3.14 6.75
CA LEU A 114 -3.67 -2.69 7.26
C LEU A 114 -3.49 -3.21 8.68
N GLU A 115 -2.39 -3.88 8.94
CA GLU A 115 -1.91 -4.20 10.28
C GLU A 115 -0.66 -3.37 10.55
N VAL A 116 -0.66 -2.63 11.65
CA VAL A 116 0.45 -1.80 12.09
C VAL A 116 1.02 -2.34 13.38
N ASN A 117 2.29 -2.69 13.40
CA ASN A 117 2.98 -3.07 14.61
C ASN A 117 3.64 -1.84 15.25
N CYS A 118 3.22 -1.54 16.47
CA CYS A 118 3.74 -0.46 17.28
C CYS A 118 4.74 -0.99 18.32
N ARG A 119 5.57 -0.12 18.86
CA ARG A 119 6.55 -0.49 19.90
C ARG A 119 5.90 -0.81 21.25
N SER A 120 4.74 -0.21 21.52
CA SER A 120 3.99 -0.42 22.75
C SER A 120 2.47 -0.31 22.53
N ALA A 121 1.68 -0.80 23.48
CA ALA A 121 0.22 -0.64 23.47
C ALA A 121 -0.19 0.83 23.57
N GLU A 122 0.57 1.65 24.30
CA GLU A 122 0.34 3.08 24.41
C GLU A 122 0.53 3.79 23.05
N GLN A 123 1.61 3.47 22.32
CA GLN A 123 1.83 3.99 20.97
C GLN A 123 0.70 3.55 20.03
N ALA A 124 0.23 2.31 20.13
CA ALA A 124 -0.90 1.82 19.34
C ALA A 124 -2.19 2.61 19.63
N ARG A 125 -2.45 2.94 20.89
CA ARG A 125 -3.59 3.76 21.31
C ARG A 125 -3.52 5.18 20.73
N VAL A 126 -2.34 5.80 20.81
CA VAL A 126 -2.11 7.13 20.23
C VAL A 126 -2.33 7.10 18.72
N LEU A 127 -1.76 6.11 18.03
CA LEU A 127 -1.94 5.93 16.58
C LEU A 127 -3.41 5.73 16.20
N LEU A 128 -4.14 4.86 16.94
CA LEU A 128 -5.57 4.63 16.72
C LEU A 128 -6.36 5.95 16.78
N ASN A 129 -6.12 6.76 17.81
CA ASN A 129 -6.80 8.04 17.98
C ASN A 129 -6.42 9.03 16.86
N GLN A 130 -5.15 9.05 16.43
CA GLN A 130 -4.71 9.87 15.29
C GLN A 130 -5.42 9.46 13.99
N LEU A 131 -5.48 8.16 13.68
CA LEU A 131 -6.13 7.68 12.46
C LEU A 131 -7.64 7.99 12.44
N ARG A 132 -8.32 7.80 13.58
CA ARG A 132 -9.73 8.17 13.74
C ARG A 132 -9.94 9.69 13.60
N GLY A 133 -9.11 10.49 14.24
CA GLY A 133 -9.17 11.95 14.16
C GLY A 133 -8.92 12.46 12.73
N LEU A 134 -7.95 11.88 12.01
CA LEU A 134 -7.70 12.24 10.61
C LEU A 134 -8.89 11.89 9.70
N THR A 135 -9.51 10.74 9.92
CA THR A 135 -10.67 10.32 9.15
C THR A 135 -11.86 11.25 9.42
N GLU A 136 -12.10 11.62 10.67
CA GLU A 136 -13.18 12.53 11.04
C GLU A 136 -12.92 13.94 10.51
N ALA A 137 -11.71 14.48 10.64
CA ALA A 137 -11.33 15.76 10.08
C ALA A 137 -11.53 15.80 8.54
N LEU A 138 -11.24 14.70 7.84
CA LEU A 138 -11.49 14.59 6.41
C LEU A 138 -13.00 14.63 6.10
N ARG A 139 -13.82 13.92 6.87
CA ARG A 139 -15.29 13.95 6.75
C ARG A 139 -15.84 15.35 6.95
N GLU A 140 -15.41 16.02 8.02
CA GLU A 140 -15.83 17.40 8.31
C GLU A 140 -15.42 18.39 7.21
N MET A 141 -14.20 18.24 6.67
CA MET A 141 -13.74 19.11 5.59
C MET A 141 -14.61 18.96 4.34
N ILE A 142 -14.92 17.73 3.94
CA ILE A 142 -15.81 17.44 2.81
C ILE A 142 -17.22 18.01 3.07
N ALA A 143 -17.75 17.82 4.28
CA ALA A 143 -19.08 18.31 4.66
C ALA A 143 -19.17 19.84 4.66
N ARG A 144 -18.11 20.55 5.07
CA ARG A 144 -18.05 22.03 5.02
C ARG A 144 -18.15 22.57 3.59
N GLU A 145 -17.62 21.84 2.64
CA GLU A 145 -17.73 22.16 1.21
C GLU A 145 -19.09 21.74 0.62
N LYS A 146 -20.02 21.25 1.45
CA LYS A 146 -21.33 20.70 1.04
C LYS A 146 -21.22 19.57 0.02
N LEU A 147 -20.10 18.85 0.04
CA LEU A 147 -19.83 17.70 -0.80
C LEU A 147 -20.09 16.39 -0.04
N GLN A 148 -20.16 15.30 -0.79
CA GLN A 148 -20.19 13.94 -0.26
C GLN A 148 -18.85 13.25 -0.60
N PRO A 149 -18.37 12.31 0.24
CA PRO A 149 -17.22 11.51 -0.12
C PRO A 149 -17.46 10.82 -1.48
N ASN A 150 -16.54 11.01 -2.42
CA ASN A 150 -16.71 10.48 -3.76
C ASN A 150 -16.25 9.00 -3.81
N PRO A 151 -17.14 8.04 -4.16
CA PRO A 151 -16.79 6.63 -4.19
C PRO A 151 -15.78 6.25 -5.29
N ARG A 152 -15.42 7.18 -6.19
CA ARG A 152 -14.47 6.97 -7.28
C ARG A 152 -13.05 7.42 -6.97
N ASP A 153 -12.83 8.12 -5.85
CA ASP A 153 -11.52 8.64 -5.46
C ASP A 153 -11.14 8.27 -4.02
N LEU A 154 -9.96 8.72 -3.60
CA LEU A 154 -9.44 8.44 -2.27
C LEU A 154 -10.28 9.03 -1.14
N SER A 155 -11.10 10.06 -1.38
CA SER A 155 -11.95 10.65 -0.33
C SER A 155 -13.00 9.65 0.12
N GLY A 156 -13.64 8.93 -0.80
CA GLY A 156 -14.58 7.86 -0.49
C GLY A 156 -13.94 6.70 0.27
N VAL A 157 -12.72 6.29 -0.13
CA VAL A 157 -12.00 5.21 0.54
C VAL A 157 -11.58 5.63 1.95
N LEU A 158 -10.87 6.74 2.10
CA LEU A 158 -10.28 7.16 3.38
C LEU A 158 -11.34 7.47 4.44
N THR A 159 -12.49 8.01 4.04
CA THR A 159 -13.60 8.30 4.96
C THR A 159 -14.36 7.04 5.41
N ALA A 160 -14.26 5.93 4.68
CA ALA A 160 -14.87 4.65 5.04
C ALA A 160 -14.01 3.79 5.97
N GLY A 161 -12.84 4.27 6.40
CA GLY A 161 -11.90 3.51 7.23
C GLY A 161 -12.48 3.13 8.59
N VAL A 162 -12.25 1.88 8.98
CA VAL A 162 -12.58 1.33 10.30
C VAL A 162 -11.28 0.95 10.98
N PHE A 163 -11.13 1.30 12.27
CA PHE A 163 -9.89 1.14 13.01
C PHE A 163 -10.12 0.45 14.35
N GLU A 164 -9.26 -0.52 14.68
CA GLU A 164 -9.28 -1.29 15.91
C GLU A 164 -7.86 -1.43 16.48
N GLN A 165 -7.73 -1.47 17.80
CA GLN A 165 -6.49 -1.81 18.49
C GLN A 165 -6.62 -3.14 19.20
N ARG A 166 -5.57 -3.97 19.10
CA ARG A 166 -5.37 -5.17 19.92
C ARG A 166 -3.93 -5.17 20.40
N ASP A 167 -3.73 -5.08 21.71
CA ASP A 167 -2.42 -4.93 22.33
C ASP A 167 -1.59 -3.79 21.69
N ARG A 168 -0.42 -4.11 21.17
CA ARG A 168 0.48 -3.17 20.46
C ARG A 168 0.23 -3.08 18.96
N ARG A 169 -0.88 -3.62 18.47
CA ARG A 169 -1.22 -3.59 17.04
C ARG A 169 -2.45 -2.75 16.78
N VAL A 170 -2.40 -2.00 15.68
CA VAL A 170 -3.56 -1.31 15.13
C VAL A 170 -3.93 -1.99 13.82
N TYR A 171 -5.21 -2.28 13.69
CA TYR A 171 -5.82 -2.83 12.50
C TYR A 171 -6.69 -1.77 11.86
N ALA A 172 -6.61 -1.66 10.55
CA ALA A 172 -7.48 -0.80 9.79
C ALA A 172 -8.02 -1.56 8.58
N SER A 173 -9.26 -1.25 8.18
CA SER A 173 -9.85 -1.78 6.96
C SER A 173 -10.60 -0.70 6.18
N TRP A 174 -10.54 -0.81 4.85
CA TRP A 174 -11.21 0.06 3.90
C TRP A 174 -11.87 -0.76 2.81
N PRO A 175 -13.17 -0.58 2.55
CA PRO A 175 -13.82 -1.18 1.41
C PRO A 175 -13.40 -0.43 0.13
N LEU A 176 -12.83 -1.14 -0.84
CA LEU A 176 -12.53 -0.63 -2.16
C LEU A 176 -13.66 -1.04 -3.10
N GLY A 177 -14.64 -0.17 -3.25
CA GLY A 177 -15.78 -0.42 -4.12
C GLY A 177 -15.40 -0.42 -5.60
N ARG A 178 -16.24 -1.06 -6.42
CA ARG A 178 -16.05 -1.16 -7.86
C ARG A 178 -15.81 0.20 -8.55
N PRO A 179 -16.53 1.30 -8.19
CA PRO A 179 -16.28 2.61 -8.82
C PRO A 179 -14.85 3.13 -8.62
N PHE A 180 -14.25 2.88 -7.43
CA PHE A 180 -12.86 3.25 -7.16
C PHE A 180 -11.88 2.41 -7.98
N LEU A 181 -12.11 1.09 -8.06
CA LEU A 181 -11.25 0.18 -8.81
C LEU A 181 -11.28 0.48 -10.32
N GLU A 182 -12.43 0.83 -10.86
CA GLU A 182 -12.57 1.27 -12.26
C GLU A 182 -11.85 2.60 -12.52
N SER A 183 -11.95 3.56 -11.60
CA SER A 183 -11.23 4.83 -11.68
C SER A 183 -9.71 4.63 -11.62
N LEU A 184 -9.24 3.78 -10.71
CA LEU A 184 -7.83 3.42 -10.59
C LEU A 184 -7.31 2.75 -11.87
N ALA A 185 -8.07 1.83 -12.45
CA ALA A 185 -7.70 1.15 -13.70
C ALA A 185 -7.66 2.10 -14.90
N ALA A 186 -8.48 3.14 -14.90
CA ALA A 186 -8.47 4.21 -15.91
C ALA A 186 -7.32 5.22 -15.73
N GLY A 187 -6.56 5.14 -14.62
CA GLY A 187 -5.48 6.06 -14.31
C GLY A 187 -5.93 7.42 -13.78
N ALA A 188 -7.14 7.52 -13.27
CA ALA A 188 -7.75 8.71 -12.70
C ALA A 188 -8.22 8.48 -11.25
N PRO A 189 -7.29 8.23 -10.30
CA PRO A 189 -7.64 8.06 -8.89
C PRO A 189 -7.84 9.40 -8.16
#